data_fd782260167f3a4bc8eef51f837f57ac
#
_entry.id   fd782260167f3a4bc8eef51f837f57ac
#
_cell.length_a   1.000
_cell.length_b   1.000
_cell.length_c   1.000
_cell.angle_alpha   90.00
_cell.angle_beta   90.00
_cell.angle_gamma   90.00
#
_symmetry.space_group_name_H-M   'P 1'
#
loop_
_entity.id
_entity.type
_entity.pdbx_description
1 polymer ?
#
loop_
_entity_poly.entity_id
_entity_poly.type
_entity_poly.pdbx_seq_one_letter_code
_entity_poly.pdbx_strand_id
1 'polypeptide(L)'
;MSARENCNREQGATGKSLAMILAVFVMCCALGTQASAQSAPYFPPPQLDHMVSRIALYPDPLLAQTLAAATFPDQIQDASYWADDHQGVTGNELADAIQGDQLPWDPSVQALLPFPAVLHMMASDMNWTTDLGNAFLGEQQEVMFAVQRMRQRARDYGYLRTGPQIIVGGGPYITIMPARVDYVVVPTYDPVVVYERPRVGFFIGGAIGFRFGVVLGASYRPWGWGSNRIAWDRRVVFINNAPWQRTWVNRHEYHHPYTVRYYPEHHYDRGHENHGHEVAYRAHERNEIRHEEHAREEHREERHEDNVRAERHEDHSHEVAQNRGHEDHSHDVAQNHGRENHGNENHGNQAHDNGNKSHDKGHDDKGDKGNHNR
;
A
#
# COMPACT_ATOMS: atom_id res chain seq x y z
N MET A 1 -69.71 14.69 56.23
CA MET A 1 -68.74 13.59 56.10
C MET A 1 -68.44 13.31 54.60
N SER A 2 -68.16 14.32 53.78
CA SER A 2 -67.96 14.09 52.33
C SER A 2 -66.83 14.87 51.66
N ALA A 3 -66.01 15.57 52.42
CA ALA A 3 -64.92 16.40 51.84
C ALA A 3 -63.50 15.84 52.07
N ARG A 4 -63.34 14.74 52.79
CA ARG A 4 -61.99 14.13 53.09
C ARG A 4 -61.63 12.97 52.20
N GLU A 5 -62.58 12.39 51.47
CA GLU A 5 -62.25 11.24 50.58
C GLU A 5 -61.80 11.63 49.19
N ASN A 6 -62.07 12.82 48.71
CA ASN A 6 -61.65 13.27 47.37
C ASN A 6 -60.16 13.76 47.30
N CYS A 7 -59.59 14.19 48.44
CA CYS A 7 -58.20 14.69 48.46
C CYS A 7 -57.14 13.57 48.41
N ASN A 8 -57.49 12.32 48.81
CA ASN A 8 -56.56 11.18 48.79
C ASN A 8 -56.53 10.44 47.45
N ARG A 9 -57.49 10.72 46.54
CA ARG A 9 -57.56 10.03 45.25
C ARG A 9 -56.71 10.74 44.19
N GLU A 10 -56.50 12.04 44.29
CA GLU A 10 -55.66 12.80 43.36
C GLU A 10 -54.19 12.71 43.67
N GLN A 11 -53.77 12.53 44.96
CA GLN A 11 -52.37 12.35 45.30
C GLN A 11 -51.79 10.97 44.91
N GLY A 12 -52.64 9.97 44.76
CA GLY A 12 -52.21 8.62 44.31
C GLY A 12 -52.00 8.51 42.79
N ALA A 13 -52.64 9.36 42.00
CA ALA A 13 -52.53 9.33 40.55
C ALA A 13 -51.22 10.03 40.03
N THR A 14 -50.87 11.15 40.66
CA THR A 14 -49.64 11.91 40.28
C THR A 14 -48.35 11.15 40.66
N GLY A 15 -48.36 10.44 41.82
CA GLY A 15 -47.23 9.63 42.22
C GLY A 15 -46.94 8.43 41.32
N LYS A 16 -48.00 7.78 40.81
CA LYS A 16 -47.86 6.64 39.90
C LYS A 16 -47.36 7.07 38.49
N SER A 17 -47.84 8.22 38.02
CA SER A 17 -47.38 8.79 36.74
C SER A 17 -45.94 9.23 36.81
N LEU A 18 -45.50 9.84 37.89
CA LEU A 18 -44.11 10.27 38.07
C LEU A 18 -43.16 9.05 38.20
N ALA A 19 -43.57 8.01 38.90
CA ALA A 19 -42.81 6.77 39.01
C ALA A 19 -42.66 6.04 37.69
N MET A 20 -43.70 6.06 36.85
CA MET A 20 -43.68 5.46 35.52
C MET A 20 -42.80 6.24 34.55
N ILE A 21 -42.77 7.56 34.59
CA ILE A 21 -41.90 8.42 33.80
C ILE A 21 -40.42 8.20 34.22
N LEU A 22 -40.15 8.11 35.52
CA LEU A 22 -38.84 7.84 36.04
C LEU A 22 -38.33 6.43 35.63
N ALA A 23 -39.19 5.43 35.65
CA ALA A 23 -38.86 4.08 35.25
C ALA A 23 -38.58 3.99 33.72
N VAL A 24 -39.32 4.70 32.89
CA VAL A 24 -39.08 4.79 31.43
C VAL A 24 -37.80 5.55 31.15
N PHE A 25 -37.49 6.64 31.90
CA PHE A 25 -36.22 7.37 31.75
C PHE A 25 -35.01 6.53 32.17
N VAL A 26 -35.08 5.77 33.24
CA VAL A 26 -34.03 4.84 33.69
C VAL A 26 -33.86 3.70 32.67
N MET A 27 -34.95 3.20 32.11
CA MET A 27 -34.92 2.17 31.08
C MET A 27 -34.34 2.70 29.75
N CYS A 28 -34.64 3.92 29.34
CA CYS A 28 -34.02 4.59 28.19
C CYS A 28 -32.51 4.86 28.42
N CYS A 29 -32.11 5.24 29.64
CA CYS A 29 -30.68 5.38 29.99
C CYS A 29 -29.92 4.05 30.02
N ALA A 30 -30.61 2.94 30.34
CA ALA A 30 -30.00 1.60 30.33
C ALA A 30 -29.87 1.00 28.91
N LEU A 31 -30.63 1.51 27.93
CA LEU A 31 -30.45 1.18 26.49
C LEU A 31 -29.42 2.07 25.80
N GLY A 32 -28.89 3.08 26.50
CA GLY A 32 -27.90 4.00 26.00
C GLY A 32 -26.50 3.36 25.96
N THR A 33 -26.02 3.20 24.75
CA THR A 33 -24.61 3.05 24.37
C THR A 33 -23.94 1.75 24.83
N GLN A 34 -24.28 0.67 24.16
CA GLN A 34 -23.22 -0.28 23.82
C GLN A 34 -22.33 0.43 22.78
N ALA A 35 -21.40 1.27 23.21
CA ALA A 35 -20.25 1.63 22.44
C ALA A 35 -19.51 0.30 22.21
N SER A 36 -19.77 -0.33 21.06
CA SER A 36 -19.00 -1.48 20.62
C SER A 36 -17.58 -0.97 20.47
N ALA A 37 -16.78 -1.18 21.50
CA ALA A 37 -15.33 -1.03 21.40
C ALA A 37 -14.91 -2.01 20.31
N GLN A 38 -14.78 -1.53 19.07
CA GLN A 38 -14.27 -2.33 17.96
C GLN A 38 -12.88 -2.78 18.38
N SER A 39 -12.74 -4.10 18.64
CA SER A 39 -11.43 -4.68 18.90
C SER A 39 -10.52 -4.43 17.70
N ALA A 40 -9.25 -4.17 17.98
CA ALA A 40 -8.26 -4.06 16.92
C ALA A 40 -8.26 -5.35 16.07
N PRO A 41 -8.12 -5.24 14.75
CA PRO A 41 -7.87 -6.41 13.92
C PRO A 41 -6.62 -7.15 14.41
N TYR A 42 -6.66 -8.46 14.40
CA TYR A 42 -5.51 -9.30 14.73
C TYR A 42 -4.93 -9.94 13.47
N PHE A 43 -3.63 -9.85 13.31
CA PHE A 43 -2.92 -10.42 12.18
C PHE A 43 -1.90 -11.47 12.67
N PRO A 44 -2.04 -12.75 12.29
CA PRO A 44 -1.08 -13.77 12.69
C PRO A 44 0.32 -13.47 12.12
N PRO A 45 1.41 -13.92 12.79
CA PRO A 45 2.78 -13.60 12.40
C PRO A 45 3.14 -13.85 10.92
N PRO A 46 2.69 -14.92 10.25
CA PRO A 46 2.97 -15.10 8.83
C PRO A 46 2.31 -14.03 7.95
N GLN A 47 1.14 -13.54 8.33
CA GLN A 47 0.46 -12.46 7.60
C GLN A 47 1.18 -11.13 7.82
N LEU A 48 1.64 -10.84 9.04
CA LEU A 48 2.49 -9.68 9.32
C LEU A 48 3.80 -9.74 8.53
N ASP A 49 4.46 -10.90 8.46
CA ASP A 49 5.68 -11.09 7.67
C ASP A 49 5.42 -10.78 6.19
N HIS A 50 4.32 -11.29 5.63
CA HIS A 50 3.92 -11.00 4.25
C HIS A 50 3.62 -9.52 4.04
N MET A 51 2.88 -8.90 4.98
CA MET A 51 2.51 -7.49 4.91
C MET A 51 3.74 -6.57 4.91
N VAL A 52 4.68 -6.77 5.84
CA VAL A 52 5.87 -5.92 5.93
C VAL A 52 6.92 -6.25 4.87
N SER A 53 6.81 -7.37 4.14
CA SER A 53 7.81 -7.81 3.19
C SER A 53 8.14 -6.76 2.12
N ARG A 54 7.18 -5.92 1.74
CA ARG A 54 7.35 -4.87 0.73
C ARG A 54 8.19 -3.68 1.23
N ILE A 55 8.24 -3.45 2.56
CA ILE A 55 8.86 -2.27 3.16
C ILE A 55 9.95 -2.58 4.19
N ALA A 56 10.11 -3.84 4.60
CA ALA A 56 11.03 -4.22 5.67
C ALA A 56 12.48 -3.83 5.41
N LEU A 57 12.90 -3.72 4.14
CA LEU A 57 14.25 -3.33 3.76
C LEU A 57 14.42 -1.82 3.52
N TYR A 58 13.40 -1.02 3.79
CA TYR A 58 13.54 0.43 3.76
C TYR A 58 14.49 0.90 4.87
N PRO A 59 15.26 1.97 4.63
CA PRO A 59 15.99 2.65 5.69
C PRO A 59 15.08 3.03 6.85
N ASP A 60 15.56 2.92 8.08
CA ASP A 60 14.76 3.13 9.30
C ASP A 60 13.98 4.44 9.31
N PRO A 61 14.53 5.60 8.87
CA PRO A 61 13.75 6.83 8.81
C PRO A 61 12.58 6.78 7.82
N LEU A 62 12.76 6.14 6.66
CA LEU A 62 11.69 6.00 5.67
C LEU A 62 10.65 4.98 6.13
N LEU A 63 11.09 3.86 6.71
CA LEU A 63 10.19 2.85 7.28
C LEU A 63 9.31 3.48 8.37
N ALA A 64 9.89 4.30 9.24
CA ALA A 64 9.15 5.00 10.30
C ALA A 64 8.02 5.86 9.72
N GLN A 65 8.32 6.66 8.69
CA GLN A 65 7.31 7.50 8.02
C GLN A 65 6.27 6.65 7.29
N THR A 66 6.68 5.60 6.59
CA THR A 66 5.75 4.73 5.86
C THR A 66 4.76 4.05 6.81
N LEU A 67 5.23 3.54 7.95
CA LEU A 67 4.36 2.94 8.97
C LEU A 67 3.39 3.96 9.58
N ALA A 68 3.87 5.18 9.86
CA ALA A 68 3.04 6.25 10.38
C ALA A 68 1.97 6.68 9.36
N ALA A 69 2.37 6.92 8.11
CA ALA A 69 1.47 7.33 7.04
C ALA A 69 0.41 6.26 6.71
N ALA A 70 0.76 4.97 6.78
CA ALA A 70 -0.19 3.87 6.58
C ALA A 70 -1.37 3.90 7.56
N THR A 71 -1.23 4.58 8.71
CA THR A 71 -2.34 4.73 9.66
C THR A 71 -3.39 5.77 9.22
N PHE A 72 -3.15 6.49 8.11
CA PHE A 72 -4.06 7.44 7.47
C PHE A 72 -4.35 7.02 6.02
N PRO A 73 -4.91 5.82 5.80
CA PRO A 73 -5.06 5.27 4.46
C PRO A 73 -5.96 6.13 3.55
N ASP A 74 -6.93 6.81 4.11
CA ASP A 74 -7.83 7.74 3.44
C ASP A 74 -7.14 8.93 2.77
N GLN A 75 -5.91 9.26 3.15
CA GLN A 75 -5.14 10.38 2.61
C GLN A 75 -4.12 9.94 1.54
N ILE A 76 -3.84 8.65 1.42
CA ILE A 76 -2.72 8.13 0.62
C ILE A 76 -2.98 8.32 -0.88
N GLN A 77 -4.21 8.11 -1.32
CA GLN A 77 -4.54 8.20 -2.74
C GLN A 77 -4.38 9.64 -3.25
N ASP A 78 -4.97 10.59 -2.54
CA ASP A 78 -4.85 12.01 -2.90
C ASP A 78 -3.40 12.49 -2.82
N ALA A 79 -2.64 12.04 -1.82
CA ALA A 79 -1.22 12.36 -1.70
C ALA A 79 -0.40 11.77 -2.87
N SER A 80 -0.76 10.59 -3.36
CA SER A 80 -0.12 9.99 -4.54
C SER A 80 -0.40 10.81 -5.79
N TYR A 81 -1.64 11.24 -6.03
CA TYR A 81 -1.98 12.10 -7.16
C TYR A 81 -1.26 13.45 -7.10
N TRP A 82 -1.24 14.08 -5.92
CA TRP A 82 -0.51 15.34 -5.75
C TRP A 82 0.98 15.19 -6.08
N ALA A 83 1.61 14.11 -5.60
CA ALA A 83 3.01 13.82 -5.90
C ALA A 83 3.27 13.57 -7.39
N ASP A 84 2.32 12.94 -8.09
CA ASP A 84 2.39 12.73 -9.54
C ASP A 84 2.28 14.04 -10.31
N ASP A 85 1.42 14.97 -9.88
CA ASP A 85 1.29 16.29 -10.47
C ASP A 85 2.54 17.17 -10.30
N HIS A 86 3.33 16.89 -9.26
CA HIS A 86 4.57 17.62 -8.95
C HIS A 86 5.82 16.84 -9.38
N GLN A 87 5.70 15.88 -10.31
CA GLN A 87 6.86 15.18 -10.86
C GLN A 87 7.86 16.15 -11.47
N GLY A 88 9.13 16.02 -11.06
CA GLY A 88 10.21 16.89 -11.51
C GLY A 88 10.47 18.09 -10.60
N VAL A 89 9.56 18.42 -9.68
CA VAL A 89 9.81 19.39 -8.61
C VAL A 89 10.57 18.71 -7.49
N THR A 90 11.69 19.25 -7.03
CA THR A 90 12.55 18.60 -6.03
C THR A 90 13.18 19.62 -5.09
N GLY A 91 13.79 19.13 -4.00
CA GLY A 91 14.53 19.98 -3.07
C GLY A 91 13.65 21.04 -2.43
N ASN A 92 14.14 22.28 -2.37
CA ASN A 92 13.42 23.37 -1.70
C ASN A 92 12.12 23.74 -2.42
N GLU A 93 12.10 23.70 -3.74
CA GLU A 93 10.90 24.00 -4.52
C GLU A 93 9.73 23.08 -4.18
N LEU A 94 10.00 21.78 -3.99
CA LEU A 94 8.97 20.84 -3.55
C LEU A 94 8.52 21.10 -2.12
N ALA A 95 9.45 21.43 -1.21
CA ALA A 95 9.11 21.78 0.15
C ALA A 95 8.25 23.05 0.22
N ASP A 96 8.54 24.04 -0.63
CA ASP A 96 7.75 25.27 -0.77
C ASP A 96 6.35 24.97 -1.31
N ALA A 97 6.22 24.09 -2.31
CA ALA A 97 4.94 23.67 -2.85
C ALA A 97 4.08 22.94 -1.78
N ILE A 98 4.65 21.97 -1.06
CA ILE A 98 3.96 21.24 0.01
C ILE A 98 3.41 22.22 1.06
N GLN A 99 4.19 23.24 1.42
CA GLN A 99 3.77 24.25 2.41
C GLN A 99 2.76 25.23 1.82
N GLY A 100 2.94 25.62 0.56
CA GLY A 100 2.08 26.61 -0.13
C GLY A 100 0.65 26.10 -0.32
N ASP A 101 0.50 24.84 -0.66
CA ASP A 101 -0.79 24.19 -0.92
C ASP A 101 -1.59 23.91 0.38
N GLN A 102 -0.99 24.12 1.56
CA GLN A 102 -1.65 23.92 2.85
C GLN A 102 -2.40 22.61 2.97
N LEU A 103 -1.76 21.52 2.51
CA LEU A 103 -2.34 20.21 2.39
C LEU A 103 -2.99 19.74 3.70
N PRO A 104 -4.24 19.22 3.66
CA PRO A 104 -5.01 18.88 4.87
C PRO A 104 -4.56 17.54 5.49
N TRP A 105 -3.51 16.92 4.95
CA TRP A 105 -3.05 15.60 5.35
C TRP A 105 -2.18 15.62 6.59
N ASP A 106 -2.13 14.47 7.26
CA ASP A 106 -1.23 14.28 8.39
C ASP A 106 0.23 14.53 7.98
N PRO A 107 1.04 15.14 8.87
CA PRO A 107 2.46 15.39 8.58
C PRO A 107 3.25 14.14 8.14
N SER A 108 2.87 12.93 8.58
CA SER A 108 3.53 11.69 8.14
C SER A 108 3.22 11.34 6.68
N VAL A 109 2.03 11.69 6.19
CA VAL A 109 1.66 11.55 4.78
C VAL A 109 2.38 12.60 3.94
N GLN A 110 2.36 13.86 4.37
CA GLN A 110 3.09 14.95 3.70
C GLN A 110 4.60 14.65 3.61
N ALA A 111 5.17 14.01 4.63
CA ALA A 111 6.58 13.60 4.64
C ALA A 111 6.94 12.59 3.54
N LEU A 112 5.96 11.88 2.98
CA LEU A 112 6.17 10.93 1.89
C LEU A 112 6.06 11.56 0.49
N LEU A 113 5.62 12.82 0.36
CA LEU A 113 5.50 13.50 -0.94
C LEU A 113 6.81 13.54 -1.76
N PRO A 114 8.00 13.66 -1.13
CA PRO A 114 9.27 13.50 -1.86
C PRO A 114 9.53 12.08 -2.38
N PHE A 115 8.70 11.10 -2.03
CA PHE A 115 8.86 9.69 -2.37
C PHE A 115 7.65 9.16 -3.16
N PRO A 116 7.38 9.67 -4.39
CA PRO A 116 6.18 9.28 -5.14
C PRO A 116 6.10 7.77 -5.38
N ALA A 117 7.21 7.07 -5.54
CA ALA A 117 7.22 5.62 -5.70
C ALA A 117 6.68 4.87 -4.46
N VAL A 118 6.86 5.42 -3.25
CA VAL A 118 6.30 4.85 -2.01
C VAL A 118 4.81 5.10 -1.94
N LEU A 119 4.37 6.34 -2.21
CA LEU A 119 2.96 6.70 -2.24
C LEU A 119 2.20 5.89 -3.30
N HIS A 120 2.76 5.77 -4.51
CA HIS A 120 2.17 4.97 -5.58
C HIS A 120 2.04 3.49 -5.19
N MET A 121 3.06 2.90 -4.57
CA MET A 121 3.00 1.51 -4.06
C MET A 121 1.89 1.36 -3.02
N MET A 122 1.71 2.34 -2.13
CA MET A 122 0.65 2.35 -1.12
C MET A 122 -0.73 2.56 -1.75
N ALA A 123 -0.87 3.51 -2.68
CA ALA A 123 -2.13 3.83 -3.36
C ALA A 123 -2.60 2.71 -4.30
N SER A 124 -1.68 1.99 -4.94
CA SER A 124 -2.01 0.88 -5.85
C SER A 124 -2.60 -0.35 -5.14
N ASP A 125 -2.45 -0.46 -3.81
CA ASP A 125 -3.00 -1.56 -3.01
C ASP A 125 -3.52 -1.01 -1.68
N MET A 126 -4.68 -0.36 -1.74
CA MET A 126 -5.31 0.27 -0.60
C MET A 126 -5.72 -0.72 0.49
N ASN A 127 -6.03 -1.97 0.12
CA ASN A 127 -6.31 -3.03 1.10
C ASN A 127 -5.06 -3.33 1.92
N TRP A 128 -3.92 -3.53 1.24
CA TRP A 128 -2.64 -3.73 1.91
C TRP A 128 -2.25 -2.54 2.79
N THR A 129 -2.43 -1.30 2.29
CA THR A 129 -2.12 -0.07 3.04
C THR A 129 -2.97 0.05 4.30
N THR A 130 -4.27 -0.22 4.19
CA THR A 130 -5.21 -0.21 5.31
C THR A 130 -4.87 -1.28 6.34
N ASP A 131 -4.58 -2.50 5.89
CA ASP A 131 -4.20 -3.60 6.78
C ASP A 131 -2.89 -3.32 7.51
N LEU A 132 -1.88 -2.76 6.82
CA LEU A 132 -0.62 -2.32 7.42
C LEU A 132 -0.85 -1.24 8.50
N GLY A 133 -1.67 -0.24 8.19
CA GLY A 133 -2.05 0.81 9.13
C GLY A 133 -2.78 0.25 10.36
N ASN A 134 -3.74 -0.64 10.15
CA ASN A 134 -4.49 -1.30 11.21
C ASN A 134 -3.58 -2.18 12.10
N ALA A 135 -2.69 -2.96 11.49
CA ALA A 135 -1.70 -3.75 12.22
C ALA A 135 -0.79 -2.84 13.05
N PHE A 136 -0.32 -1.74 12.49
CA PHE A 136 0.56 -0.81 13.22
C PHE A 136 -0.16 -0.06 14.35
N LEU A 137 -1.47 0.21 14.21
CA LEU A 137 -2.30 0.80 15.26
C LEU A 137 -2.62 -0.18 16.38
N GLY A 138 -2.88 -1.45 16.05
CA GLY A 138 -3.31 -2.48 17.01
C GLY A 138 -2.17 -3.29 17.62
N GLU A 139 -1.14 -3.59 16.81
CA GLU A 139 -0.10 -4.57 17.11
C GLU A 139 1.31 -4.04 16.75
N GLN A 140 1.61 -2.78 17.10
CA GLN A 140 2.87 -2.12 16.72
C GLN A 140 4.10 -2.98 17.02
N GLN A 141 4.15 -3.65 18.16
CA GLN A 141 5.29 -4.48 18.55
C GLN A 141 5.45 -5.69 17.65
N GLU A 142 4.37 -6.34 17.26
CA GLU A 142 4.38 -7.52 16.39
C GLU A 142 4.77 -7.13 14.95
N VAL A 143 4.33 -5.96 14.46
CA VAL A 143 4.81 -5.39 13.19
C VAL A 143 6.32 -5.18 13.22
N MET A 144 6.86 -4.63 14.32
CA MET A 144 8.30 -4.41 14.48
C MET A 144 9.08 -5.75 14.52
N PHE A 145 8.53 -6.78 15.16
CA PHE A 145 9.10 -8.13 15.12
C PHE A 145 9.06 -8.72 13.71
N ALA A 146 7.96 -8.55 12.98
CA ALA A 146 7.86 -9.01 11.60
C ALA A 146 8.94 -8.35 10.71
N VAL A 147 9.15 -7.05 10.83
CA VAL A 147 10.23 -6.34 10.11
C VAL A 147 11.59 -6.96 10.44
N GLN A 148 11.88 -7.22 11.71
CA GLN A 148 13.16 -7.82 12.10
C GLN A 148 13.32 -9.26 11.56
N ARG A 149 12.26 -10.07 11.57
CA ARG A 149 12.30 -11.41 10.97
C ARG A 149 12.61 -11.35 9.47
N MET A 150 11.99 -10.41 8.74
CA MET A 150 12.25 -10.24 7.30
C MET A 150 13.69 -9.74 7.03
N ARG A 151 14.17 -8.75 7.80
CA ARG A 151 15.55 -8.29 7.71
C ARG A 151 16.56 -9.40 8.01
N GLN A 152 16.31 -10.19 9.06
CA GLN A 152 17.14 -11.34 9.41
C GLN A 152 17.22 -12.34 8.25
N ARG A 153 16.06 -12.68 7.66
CA ARG A 153 15.99 -13.60 6.52
C ARG A 153 16.76 -13.09 5.31
N ALA A 154 16.59 -11.80 4.94
CA ALA A 154 17.33 -11.20 3.85
C ALA A 154 18.85 -11.15 4.11
N ARG A 155 19.27 -10.94 5.35
CA ARG A 155 20.68 -10.97 5.76
C ARG A 155 21.26 -12.39 5.71
N ASP A 156 20.55 -13.36 6.24
CA ASP A 156 21.00 -14.77 6.28
C ASP A 156 21.15 -15.36 4.88
N TYR A 157 20.34 -14.89 3.93
CA TYR A 157 20.46 -15.28 2.53
C TYR A 157 21.47 -14.42 1.73
N GLY A 158 22.11 -13.45 2.40
CA GLY A 158 23.17 -12.62 1.81
C GLY A 158 22.69 -11.48 0.92
N TYR A 159 21.37 -11.23 0.85
CA TYR A 159 20.82 -10.13 0.08
C TYR A 159 20.98 -8.78 0.79
N LEU A 160 20.72 -8.73 2.11
CA LEU A 160 20.85 -7.51 2.89
C LEU A 160 22.29 -7.36 3.43
N ARG A 161 23.01 -6.36 2.92
CA ARG A 161 24.37 -6.02 3.32
C ARG A 161 24.62 -4.53 3.18
N THR A 162 25.62 -4.03 3.90
CA THR A 162 26.11 -2.65 3.74
C THR A 162 26.62 -2.44 2.31
N GLY A 163 26.25 -1.30 1.73
CA GLY A 163 26.61 -0.87 0.38
C GLY A 163 26.80 0.64 0.30
N PRO A 164 27.01 1.18 -0.89
CA PRO A 164 27.22 2.62 -1.08
C PRO A 164 26.03 3.49 -0.68
N GLN A 165 24.83 2.94 -0.67
CA GLN A 165 23.58 3.69 -0.43
C GLN A 165 23.04 3.51 0.98
N ILE A 166 23.33 2.34 1.60
CA ILE A 166 22.81 2.00 2.93
C ILE A 166 23.91 1.41 3.82
N ILE A 167 23.79 1.66 5.11
CA ILE A 167 24.59 1.02 6.15
C ILE A 167 23.67 0.06 6.91
N VAL A 168 24.01 -1.23 6.89
CA VAL A 168 23.31 -2.26 7.64
C VAL A 168 24.02 -2.48 8.95
N GLY A 169 23.38 -2.07 10.03
CA GLY A 169 23.89 -2.30 11.40
C GLY A 169 23.64 -3.74 11.84
N GLY A 170 24.58 -4.25 12.63
CA GLY A 170 24.49 -5.55 13.30
C GLY A 170 24.25 -5.38 14.80
N GLY A 171 23.88 -6.46 15.47
CA GLY A 171 23.61 -6.50 16.89
C GLY A 171 22.36 -7.34 17.15
N PRO A 172 21.67 -7.16 18.29
CA PRO A 172 20.42 -7.88 18.56
C PRO A 172 19.31 -7.47 17.59
N TYR A 173 19.43 -6.28 16.97
CA TYR A 173 18.48 -5.77 15.97
C TYR A 173 19.23 -5.30 14.73
N ILE A 174 18.65 -5.57 13.57
CA ILE A 174 19.18 -5.13 12.29
C ILE A 174 18.64 -3.73 12.01
N THR A 175 19.54 -2.75 11.89
CA THR A 175 19.22 -1.39 11.49
C THR A 175 19.61 -1.18 10.03
N ILE A 176 18.85 -0.37 9.31
CA ILE A 176 19.20 0.06 7.95
C ILE A 176 19.18 1.58 7.96
N MET A 177 20.34 2.18 7.78
CA MET A 177 20.49 3.63 7.75
C MET A 177 20.94 4.09 6.36
N PRO A 178 20.51 5.26 5.90
CA PRO A 178 21.10 5.88 4.72
C PRO A 178 22.61 6.06 4.91
N ALA A 179 23.40 5.78 3.89
CA ALA A 179 24.86 6.00 3.94
C ALA A 179 25.21 7.50 4.03
N ARG A 180 24.33 8.36 3.54
CA ARG A 180 24.38 9.82 3.71
C ARG A 180 23.15 10.28 4.47
N VAL A 181 23.33 11.13 5.47
CA VAL A 181 22.25 11.58 6.38
C VAL A 181 21.16 12.35 5.64
N ASP A 182 21.56 13.09 4.62
CA ASP A 182 20.67 13.95 3.81
C ASP A 182 20.11 13.27 2.55
N TYR A 183 20.46 12.01 2.31
CA TYR A 183 20.06 11.30 1.10
C TYR A 183 19.40 9.96 1.44
N VAL A 184 18.10 9.92 1.31
CA VAL A 184 17.29 8.72 1.60
C VAL A 184 16.97 8.00 0.30
N VAL A 185 17.34 6.72 0.23
CA VAL A 185 17.07 5.86 -0.93
C VAL A 185 15.86 4.99 -0.67
N VAL A 186 15.10 4.73 -1.74
CA VAL A 186 14.02 3.74 -1.74
C VAL A 186 14.54 2.46 -2.37
N PRO A 187 14.73 1.38 -1.60
CA PRO A 187 15.11 0.09 -2.16
C PRO A 187 13.97 -0.48 -3.01
N THR A 188 14.32 -0.99 -4.19
CA THR A 188 13.40 -1.73 -5.06
C THR A 188 13.83 -3.19 -5.08
N TYR A 189 12.95 -4.10 -4.71
CA TYR A 189 13.22 -5.53 -4.64
C TYR A 189 11.94 -6.34 -4.81
N ASP A 190 12.10 -7.58 -5.25
CA ASP A 190 11.03 -8.57 -5.24
C ASP A 190 11.04 -9.33 -3.90
N PRO A 191 9.98 -9.23 -3.07
CA PRO A 191 9.90 -9.96 -1.82
C PRO A 191 10.05 -11.47 -1.98
N VAL A 192 9.55 -12.06 -3.07
CA VAL A 192 9.68 -13.49 -3.31
C VAL A 192 11.14 -13.89 -3.49
N VAL A 193 11.95 -13.02 -4.10
CA VAL A 193 13.38 -13.29 -4.33
C VAL A 193 14.21 -13.10 -3.07
N VAL A 194 14.08 -11.94 -2.41
CA VAL A 194 15.01 -11.55 -1.33
C VAL A 194 14.78 -12.28 -0.01
N TYR A 195 13.63 -12.90 0.15
CA TYR A 195 13.28 -13.67 1.36
C TYR A 195 13.25 -15.19 1.13
N GLU A 196 13.65 -15.65 -0.05
CA GLU A 196 13.86 -17.06 -0.33
C GLU A 196 15.34 -17.41 -0.41
N ARG A 197 15.67 -18.67 -0.17
CA ARG A 197 17.05 -19.17 -0.32
C ARG A 197 17.48 -19.03 -1.78
N PRO A 198 18.66 -18.44 -2.03
CA PRO A 198 19.19 -18.37 -3.40
C PRO A 198 19.38 -19.77 -3.94
N ARG A 199 18.93 -20.00 -5.17
CA ARG A 199 19.18 -21.26 -5.87
C ARG A 199 20.66 -21.35 -6.24
N VAL A 200 21.22 -22.56 -6.20
CA VAL A 200 22.61 -22.79 -6.57
C VAL A 200 22.86 -22.27 -8.00
N GLY A 201 23.87 -21.40 -8.15
CA GLY A 201 24.20 -20.76 -9.43
C GLY A 201 23.53 -19.42 -9.68
N PHE A 202 22.65 -18.94 -8.79
CA PHE A 202 22.08 -17.59 -8.89
C PHE A 202 23.02 -16.55 -8.30
N PHE A 203 23.20 -15.44 -9.04
CA PHE A 203 23.96 -14.29 -8.57
C PHE A 203 23.11 -13.46 -7.61
N ILE A 204 23.54 -13.32 -6.35
CA ILE A 204 22.83 -12.57 -5.29
C ILE A 204 22.92 -11.05 -5.52
N GLY A 205 23.92 -10.60 -6.29
CA GLY A 205 24.13 -9.19 -6.59
C GLY A 205 23.00 -8.62 -7.46
N GLY A 206 22.42 -7.49 -7.04
CA GLY A 206 21.37 -6.80 -7.80
C GLY A 206 19.94 -7.19 -7.47
N ALA A 207 19.70 -8.12 -6.56
CA ALA A 207 18.33 -8.46 -6.10
C ALA A 207 17.66 -7.30 -5.35
N ILE A 208 18.46 -6.39 -4.74
CA ILE A 208 18.00 -5.14 -4.16
C ILE A 208 18.59 -4.01 -5.00
N GLY A 209 17.74 -3.27 -5.70
CA GLY A 209 18.09 -2.09 -6.48
C GLY A 209 17.93 -0.81 -5.66
N PHE A 210 18.81 0.18 -5.93
CA PHE A 210 18.76 1.52 -5.32
C PHE A 210 18.77 2.55 -6.45
N ARG A 211 17.68 2.64 -7.19
CA ARG A 211 17.62 3.50 -8.39
C ARG A 211 17.27 4.93 -8.08
N PHE A 212 16.47 5.14 -7.05
CA PHE A 212 15.94 6.45 -6.69
C PHE A 212 16.28 6.77 -5.25
N GLY A 213 16.69 7.99 -5.03
CA GLY A 213 16.90 8.55 -3.71
C GLY A 213 16.63 10.03 -3.74
N VAL A 214 16.26 10.56 -2.59
CA VAL A 214 15.85 11.94 -2.41
C VAL A 214 16.82 12.64 -1.49
N VAL A 215 17.26 13.84 -1.89
CA VAL A 215 18.02 14.73 -1.01
C VAL A 215 17.03 15.48 -0.12
N LEU A 216 17.08 15.16 1.16
CA LEU A 216 16.23 15.75 2.19
C LEU A 216 17.06 16.74 3.01
N GLY A 217 17.18 17.94 2.50
CA GLY A 217 17.90 19.03 3.17
C GLY A 217 17.17 19.62 4.39
N ALA A 218 17.61 20.78 4.83
CA ALA A 218 17.02 21.48 5.98
C ALA A 218 15.54 21.82 5.80
N SER A 219 15.09 22.05 4.56
CA SER A 219 13.71 22.33 4.18
C SER A 219 12.72 21.23 4.57
N TYR A 220 13.17 19.97 4.68
CA TYR A 220 12.31 18.86 5.06
C TYR A 220 12.28 18.52 6.56
N ARG A 221 13.08 19.22 7.37
CA ARG A 221 13.07 19.04 8.83
C ARG A 221 11.71 19.29 9.48
N PRO A 222 10.87 20.22 8.99
CA PRO A 222 9.52 20.42 9.53
C PRO A 222 8.65 19.18 9.48
N TRP A 223 8.86 18.29 8.51
CA TRP A 223 8.17 17.00 8.40
C TRP A 223 8.92 15.86 9.12
N GLY A 224 9.87 16.18 9.98
CA GLY A 224 10.60 15.23 10.83
C GLY A 224 11.82 14.59 10.19
N TRP A 225 12.14 14.89 8.93
CA TRP A 225 13.33 14.32 8.30
C TRP A 225 14.63 14.76 9.00
N GLY A 226 15.52 13.79 9.21
CA GLY A 226 16.74 13.97 10.01
C GLY A 226 16.58 13.65 11.50
N SER A 227 15.33 13.44 11.98
CA SER A 227 15.02 13.12 13.38
C SER A 227 14.10 11.90 13.54
N ASN A 228 13.65 11.33 12.43
CA ASN A 228 12.87 10.09 12.41
C ASN A 228 13.78 8.90 12.66
N ARG A 229 13.38 8.03 13.55
CA ARG A 229 14.14 6.83 13.90
C ARG A 229 13.27 5.76 14.51
N ILE A 230 13.79 4.56 14.55
CA ILE A 230 13.21 3.42 15.24
C ILE A 230 14.13 3.03 16.40
N ALA A 231 13.60 3.07 17.61
CA ALA A 231 14.26 2.50 18.79
C ALA A 231 13.88 1.01 18.87
N TRP A 232 14.65 0.18 18.21
CA TRP A 232 14.37 -1.25 18.07
C TRP A 232 14.34 -2.00 19.39
N ASP A 233 15.18 -1.62 20.35
CA ASP A 233 15.24 -2.15 21.72
C ASP A 233 13.93 -1.94 22.49
N ARG A 234 13.29 -0.79 22.28
CA ARG A 234 12.03 -0.41 22.88
C ARG A 234 10.83 -0.64 21.98
N ARG A 235 11.04 -0.98 20.71
CA ARG A 235 10.01 -1.15 19.68
C ARG A 235 9.12 0.09 19.53
N VAL A 236 9.75 1.26 19.55
CA VAL A 236 9.08 2.56 19.43
C VAL A 236 9.58 3.27 18.19
N VAL A 237 8.62 3.72 17.38
CA VAL A 237 8.86 4.62 16.26
C VAL A 237 8.87 6.05 16.78
N PHE A 238 9.84 6.83 16.35
CA PHE A 238 9.94 8.26 16.62
C PHE A 238 9.77 9.04 15.33
N ILE A 239 8.83 9.96 15.31
CA ILE A 239 8.60 10.92 14.24
C ILE A 239 8.90 12.29 14.81
N ASN A 240 9.79 13.05 14.17
CA ASN A 240 10.24 14.37 14.62
C ASN A 240 10.65 14.38 16.11
N ASN A 241 11.48 13.41 16.50
CA ASN A 241 11.92 13.17 17.89
C ASN A 241 10.82 12.83 18.92
N ALA A 242 9.55 12.85 18.53
CA ALA A 242 8.44 12.45 19.39
C ALA A 242 8.11 10.96 19.19
N PRO A 243 7.86 10.20 20.27
CA PRO A 243 7.41 8.83 20.12
C PRO A 243 6.03 8.81 19.46
N TRP A 244 5.83 7.88 18.52
CA TRP A 244 4.55 7.65 17.88
C TRP A 244 3.53 7.13 18.89
N GLN A 245 2.40 7.80 19.01
CA GLN A 245 1.39 7.52 20.03
C GLN A 245 -0.01 7.22 19.47
N ARG A 246 -0.18 7.24 18.13
CA ARG A 246 -1.42 6.83 17.53
C ARG A 246 -1.60 5.32 17.70
N THR A 247 -2.74 4.92 18.23
CA THR A 247 -3.11 3.54 18.51
C THR A 247 -4.51 3.27 17.99
N TRP A 248 -4.92 2.01 17.95
CA TRP A 248 -6.28 1.65 17.58
C TRP A 248 -7.34 2.36 18.42
N VAL A 249 -7.08 2.54 19.72
CA VAL A 249 -8.02 3.14 20.66
C VAL A 249 -8.23 4.63 20.38
N ASN A 250 -7.16 5.37 20.13
CA ASN A 250 -7.22 6.83 19.94
C ASN A 250 -7.23 7.28 18.47
N ARG A 251 -7.36 6.36 17.51
CA ARG A 251 -7.17 6.63 16.07
C ARG A 251 -8.05 7.73 15.50
N HIS A 252 -9.23 7.94 16.07
CA HIS A 252 -10.19 8.96 15.62
C HIS A 252 -9.96 10.34 16.25
N GLU A 253 -9.29 10.39 17.40
CA GLU A 253 -9.03 11.60 18.17
C GLU A 253 -7.56 12.00 18.14
N TYR A 254 -6.73 11.20 17.47
CA TYR A 254 -5.30 11.44 17.44
C TYR A 254 -4.97 12.68 16.61
N HIS A 255 -4.22 13.57 17.23
CA HIS A 255 -3.62 14.72 16.58
C HIS A 255 -2.11 14.62 16.71
N HIS A 256 -1.42 14.93 15.64
CA HIS A 256 0.05 14.90 15.67
C HIS A 256 0.59 15.80 16.80
N PRO A 257 1.58 15.33 17.55
CA PRO A 257 2.11 16.09 18.68
C PRO A 257 2.90 17.35 18.28
N TYR A 258 3.15 17.53 16.99
CA TYR A 258 3.82 18.72 16.46
C TYR A 258 3.07 19.28 15.26
N THR A 259 3.20 20.60 15.07
CA THR A 259 2.72 21.28 13.87
C THR A 259 3.90 21.48 12.93
N VAL A 260 3.73 21.17 11.67
CA VAL A 260 4.71 21.48 10.65
C VAL A 260 4.85 23.01 10.57
N ARG A 261 6.03 23.53 10.91
CA ARG A 261 6.38 24.94 10.74
C ARG A 261 7.52 25.00 9.75
N TYR A 262 7.20 25.39 8.56
CA TYR A 262 8.15 25.62 7.48
C TYR A 262 8.39 27.12 7.35
N TYR A 263 9.65 27.51 7.35
CA TYR A 263 10.08 28.87 7.06
C TYR A 263 10.89 28.78 5.77
N PRO A 264 10.34 29.23 4.63
CA PRO A 264 11.13 29.27 3.40
C PRO A 264 12.39 30.09 3.65
N GLU A 265 13.56 29.55 3.29
CA GLU A 265 14.77 30.33 3.29
C GLU A 265 14.56 31.47 2.31
N HIS A 266 14.51 32.70 2.82
CA HIS A 266 14.46 33.87 1.98
C HIS A 266 15.75 33.94 1.16
N HIS A 267 15.77 33.31 0.01
CA HIS A 267 16.68 33.69 -1.03
C HIS A 267 16.29 35.13 -1.41
N TYR A 268 17.13 36.08 -1.05
CA TYR A 268 17.10 37.41 -1.62
C TYR A 268 17.44 37.27 -3.12
N ASP A 269 16.51 36.75 -3.87
CA ASP A 269 16.60 36.77 -5.32
C ASP A 269 16.03 38.11 -5.79
N ARG A 270 16.94 38.96 -6.22
CA ARG A 270 16.59 40.17 -6.94
C ARG A 270 15.97 39.75 -8.27
N GLY A 271 14.66 39.69 -8.32
CA GLY A 271 13.91 39.75 -9.57
C GLY A 271 13.41 38.43 -10.11
N HIS A 272 12.43 37.83 -9.44
CA HIS A 272 11.41 37.04 -10.12
C HIS A 272 10.04 37.36 -9.53
N GLU A 273 9.27 38.10 -10.32
CA GLU A 273 7.86 38.36 -10.07
C GLU A 273 7.06 37.05 -10.05
N ASN A 274 6.25 36.90 -9.02
CA ASN A 274 4.98 36.17 -8.93
C ASN A 274 4.74 34.96 -9.88
N HIS A 275 5.55 33.89 -9.80
CA HIS A 275 5.18 32.64 -10.46
C HIS A 275 4.56 31.59 -9.51
N GLY A 276 4.64 31.77 -8.18
CA GLY A 276 4.13 30.78 -7.22
C GLY A 276 2.60 30.67 -7.20
N HIS A 277 1.90 31.79 -7.35
CA HIS A 277 0.42 31.79 -7.38
C HIS A 277 -0.16 31.24 -8.70
N GLU A 278 0.55 31.42 -9.80
CA GLU A 278 0.09 30.94 -11.11
C GLU A 278 0.26 29.43 -11.27
N VAL A 279 1.30 28.85 -10.66
CA VAL A 279 1.54 27.40 -10.65
C VAL A 279 0.52 26.69 -9.77
N ALA A 280 0.22 27.20 -8.59
CA ALA A 280 -0.79 26.64 -7.69
C ALA A 280 -2.21 26.71 -8.29
N TYR A 281 -2.56 27.83 -8.95
CA TYR A 281 -3.85 27.96 -9.63
C TYR A 281 -3.99 27.00 -10.81
N ARG A 282 -2.95 26.83 -11.63
CA ARG A 282 -2.93 25.87 -12.74
C ARG A 282 -2.92 24.42 -12.28
N ALA A 283 -2.37 24.13 -11.10
CA ALA A 283 -2.41 22.79 -10.50
C ALA A 283 -3.83 22.45 -10.02
N HIS A 284 -4.53 23.40 -9.40
CA HIS A 284 -5.91 23.23 -8.96
C HIS A 284 -6.87 23.04 -10.16
N GLU A 285 -6.72 23.85 -11.20
CA GLU A 285 -7.52 23.76 -12.42
C GLU A 285 -7.28 22.44 -13.17
N ARG A 286 -6.04 21.95 -13.21
CA ARG A 286 -5.72 20.64 -13.81
C ARG A 286 -6.29 19.47 -13.00
N ASN A 287 -6.32 19.58 -11.68
CA ASN A 287 -6.93 18.58 -10.82
C ASN A 287 -8.43 18.47 -11.03
N GLU A 288 -9.13 19.60 -11.12
CA GLU A 288 -10.57 19.61 -11.43
C GLU A 288 -10.85 19.00 -12.81
N ILE A 289 -10.06 19.34 -13.83
CA ILE A 289 -10.20 18.77 -15.19
C ILE A 289 -9.97 17.25 -15.18
N ARG A 290 -8.99 16.77 -14.42
CA ARG A 290 -8.69 15.32 -14.32
C ARG A 290 -9.78 14.56 -13.58
N HIS A 291 -10.35 15.12 -12.50
CA HIS A 291 -11.50 14.52 -11.81
C HIS A 291 -12.72 14.42 -12.73
N GLU A 292 -12.95 15.44 -13.58
CA GLU A 292 -14.01 15.38 -14.58
C GLU A 292 -13.73 14.36 -15.69
N GLU A 293 -12.47 14.21 -16.12
CA GLU A 293 -12.09 13.22 -17.12
C GLU A 293 -12.24 11.79 -16.58
N HIS A 294 -11.79 11.53 -15.35
CA HIS A 294 -11.99 10.22 -14.69
C HIS A 294 -13.49 9.88 -14.53
N ALA A 295 -14.29 10.82 -14.06
CA ALA A 295 -15.73 10.61 -13.95
C ALA A 295 -16.38 10.35 -15.31
N ARG A 296 -15.89 10.97 -16.40
CA ARG A 296 -16.37 10.73 -17.77
C ARG A 296 -15.90 9.36 -18.30
N GLU A 297 -14.73 8.90 -17.88
CA GLU A 297 -14.18 7.60 -18.28
C GLU A 297 -14.92 6.46 -17.58
N GLU A 298 -15.19 6.57 -16.27
CA GLU A 298 -16.04 5.63 -15.51
C GLU A 298 -17.44 5.53 -16.12
N HIS A 299 -18.09 6.66 -16.45
CA HIS A 299 -19.39 6.66 -17.14
C HIS A 299 -19.33 6.13 -18.58
N ARG A 300 -18.17 6.13 -19.23
CA ARG A 300 -17.98 5.51 -20.53
C ARG A 300 -17.85 3.99 -20.41
N GLU A 301 -17.13 3.51 -19.41
CA GLU A 301 -16.98 2.08 -19.12
C GLU A 301 -18.33 1.47 -18.69
N GLU A 302 -19.07 2.12 -17.80
CA GLU A 302 -20.43 1.68 -17.42
C GLU A 302 -21.35 1.56 -18.64
N ARG A 303 -21.33 2.55 -19.54
CA ARG A 303 -22.14 2.52 -20.77
C ARG A 303 -21.67 1.43 -21.75
N HIS A 304 -20.36 1.13 -21.77
CA HIS A 304 -19.81 0.05 -22.58
C HIS A 304 -20.24 -1.32 -22.03
N GLU A 305 -20.22 -1.50 -20.71
CA GLU A 305 -20.70 -2.72 -20.06
C GLU A 305 -22.22 -2.93 -20.27
N ASP A 306 -23.01 -1.85 -20.18
CA ASP A 306 -24.45 -1.91 -20.43
C ASP A 306 -24.76 -2.26 -21.89
N ASN A 307 -24.01 -1.73 -22.86
CA ASN A 307 -24.15 -2.09 -24.27
C ASN A 307 -23.77 -3.56 -24.53
N VAL A 308 -22.67 -4.03 -23.98
CA VAL A 308 -22.25 -5.44 -24.09
C VAL A 308 -23.27 -6.39 -23.44
N ARG A 309 -23.88 -5.92 -22.34
CA ARG A 309 -24.96 -6.67 -21.68
C ARG A 309 -26.23 -6.69 -22.51
N ALA A 310 -26.58 -5.57 -23.17
CA ALA A 310 -27.71 -5.49 -24.08
C ALA A 310 -27.53 -6.38 -25.32
N GLU A 311 -26.35 -6.35 -25.96
CA GLU A 311 -26.01 -7.24 -27.10
C GLU A 311 -26.07 -8.72 -26.72
N ARG A 312 -25.62 -9.08 -25.52
CA ARG A 312 -25.72 -10.47 -25.03
C ARG A 312 -27.15 -10.91 -24.77
N HIS A 313 -28.04 -9.99 -24.42
CA HIS A 313 -29.48 -10.26 -24.28
C HIS A 313 -30.18 -10.39 -25.64
N GLU A 314 -29.75 -9.66 -26.66
CA GLU A 314 -30.26 -9.78 -28.03
C GLU A 314 -29.84 -11.10 -28.67
N ASP A 315 -28.57 -11.52 -28.51
CA ASP A 315 -28.10 -12.81 -29.01
C ASP A 315 -28.83 -14.00 -28.37
N HIS A 316 -29.10 -13.95 -27.05
CA HIS A 316 -29.92 -14.97 -26.39
C HIS A 316 -31.38 -14.97 -26.85
N SER A 317 -31.92 -13.83 -27.20
CA SER A 317 -33.32 -13.76 -27.72
C SER A 317 -33.40 -14.31 -29.14
N HIS A 318 -32.35 -14.14 -29.96
CA HIS A 318 -32.28 -14.72 -31.29
C HIS A 318 -32.05 -16.24 -31.27
N GLU A 319 -31.27 -16.75 -30.34
CA GLU A 319 -31.04 -18.20 -30.18
C GLU A 319 -32.28 -18.94 -29.70
N VAL A 320 -33.05 -18.31 -28.77
CA VAL A 320 -34.33 -18.83 -28.30
C VAL A 320 -35.41 -18.77 -29.40
N ALA A 321 -35.37 -17.77 -30.30
CA ALA A 321 -36.29 -17.68 -31.44
C ALA A 321 -36.00 -18.72 -32.55
N GLN A 322 -34.70 -19.02 -32.78
CA GLN A 322 -34.33 -20.08 -33.75
C GLN A 322 -34.61 -21.49 -33.25
N ASN A 323 -34.57 -21.73 -31.93
CA ASN A 323 -34.84 -23.06 -31.38
C ASN A 323 -36.36 -23.35 -31.26
N ARG A 324 -37.25 -22.38 -31.40
CA ARG A 324 -38.71 -22.59 -31.46
C ARG A 324 -39.24 -22.86 -32.85
N GLY A 325 -38.40 -22.78 -33.88
CA GLY A 325 -38.82 -22.97 -35.27
C GLY A 325 -38.61 -24.44 -35.82
N HIS A 326 -38.10 -25.37 -34.99
CA HIS A 326 -37.73 -26.70 -35.44
C HIS A 326 -38.49 -27.84 -34.72
N GLU A 327 -39.55 -27.57 -34.03
CA GLU A 327 -40.46 -28.65 -33.55
C GLU A 327 -41.79 -28.53 -34.26
N ASP A 328 -41.89 -29.06 -35.47
CA ASP A 328 -43.07 -29.69 -36.04
C ASP A 328 -42.69 -30.28 -37.39
N HIS A 329 -42.39 -31.55 -37.43
CA HIS A 329 -42.83 -32.51 -38.43
C HIS A 329 -42.41 -33.91 -38.01
N SER A 330 -43.39 -34.59 -37.44
CA SER A 330 -43.45 -36.03 -37.27
C SER A 330 -43.64 -36.69 -38.64
N HIS A 331 -43.06 -37.80 -38.86
CA HIS A 331 -43.69 -39.08 -39.17
C HIS A 331 -42.66 -40.10 -39.73
N ASP A 332 -42.62 -41.18 -39.00
CA ASP A 332 -42.61 -42.59 -39.45
C ASP A 332 -41.62 -43.05 -40.48
N VAL A 333 -40.97 -44.06 -40.12
CA VAL A 333 -40.96 -45.45 -40.62
C VAL A 333 -39.62 -46.16 -40.38
N ALA A 334 -39.68 -47.06 -39.46
CA ALA A 334 -39.12 -48.40 -39.31
C ALA A 334 -37.91 -48.88 -40.15
N GLN A 335 -37.12 -49.60 -39.40
CA GLN A 335 -36.45 -50.87 -39.74
C GLN A 335 -35.03 -50.87 -40.34
N ASN A 336 -34.14 -51.26 -39.49
CA ASN A 336 -33.51 -52.64 -39.54
C ASN A 336 -32.05 -52.72 -40.00
N HIS A 337 -31.33 -53.50 -39.22
CA HIS A 337 -30.04 -54.15 -39.49
C HIS A 337 -28.79 -53.25 -39.53
N GLY A 338 -27.80 -53.45 -38.76
CA GLY A 338 -27.17 -54.68 -38.31
C GLY A 338 -25.69 -54.52 -38.47
N ARG A 339 -24.95 -54.81 -37.43
CA ARG A 339 -23.65 -55.48 -37.42
C ARG A 339 -22.39 -54.83 -38.00
N GLU A 340 -21.43 -54.93 -37.12
CA GLU A 340 -20.01 -55.34 -37.31
C GLU A 340 -19.04 -54.15 -37.46
N ASN A 341 -18.23 -53.90 -36.45
CA ASN A 341 -17.01 -54.57 -35.98
C ASN A 341 -15.78 -54.26 -36.83
N HIS A 342 -14.69 -54.09 -36.16
CA HIS A 342 -13.27 -54.00 -36.56
C HIS A 342 -12.77 -52.53 -36.57
N GLY A 343 -11.80 -52.19 -35.82
CA GLY A 343 -10.58 -52.88 -35.42
C GLY A 343 -9.40 -52.08 -35.90
N ASN A 344 -8.63 -51.62 -34.98
CA ASN A 344 -7.18 -51.70 -34.91
C ASN A 344 -6.27 -50.95 -35.90
N GLU A 345 -5.16 -50.54 -35.32
CA GLU A 345 -3.79 -50.31 -35.89
C GLU A 345 -3.44 -48.85 -36.15
N ASN A 346 -2.66 -48.20 -35.26
CA ASN A 346 -1.23 -48.37 -35.00
C ASN A 346 -0.36 -48.08 -36.25
N HIS A 347 0.44 -47.06 -36.17
CA HIS A 347 1.79 -46.82 -36.74
C HIS A 347 2.13 -45.35 -36.56
N GLY A 348 3.14 -44.92 -35.89
CA GLY A 348 4.52 -45.43 -35.92
C GLY A 348 5.44 -44.38 -36.55
N ASN A 349 6.30 -43.83 -35.72
CA ASN A 349 7.64 -43.36 -36.02
C ASN A 349 7.92 -42.54 -37.28
N GLN A 350 8.56 -41.38 -37.08
CA GLN A 350 9.92 -41.22 -37.64
C GLN A 350 10.65 -39.99 -37.09
N ALA A 351 11.76 -40.30 -36.48
CA ALA A 351 12.86 -39.38 -36.18
C ALA A 351 13.53 -38.91 -37.47
N HIS A 352 14.01 -37.68 -37.50
CA HIS A 352 15.12 -37.28 -38.39
C HIS A 352 16.21 -36.61 -37.58
N ASP A 353 17.28 -37.39 -37.46
CA ASP A 353 18.63 -37.05 -37.14
C ASP A 353 19.32 -36.42 -38.37
N ASN A 354 20.18 -35.42 -38.16
CA ASN A 354 21.31 -35.02 -39.00
C ASN A 354 22.06 -33.95 -38.19
N GLY A 355 23.18 -34.16 -37.62
CA GLY A 355 24.39 -34.78 -38.05
C GLY A 355 25.33 -33.80 -38.79
N ASN A 356 26.43 -33.50 -38.12
CA ASN A 356 27.74 -33.11 -38.69
C ASN A 356 28.16 -31.64 -38.56
N LYS A 357 29.33 -31.22 -38.19
CA LYS A 357 30.71 -31.75 -38.11
C LYS A 357 31.59 -30.81 -37.34
N SER A 358 32.47 -31.36 -36.57
CA SER A 358 33.71 -30.87 -36.00
C SER A 358 34.57 -30.02 -36.96
N HIS A 359 35.24 -29.00 -36.43
CA HIS A 359 36.63 -28.69 -36.80
C HIS A 359 37.44 -28.27 -35.59
N ASP A 360 38.32 -29.15 -35.27
CA ASP A 360 39.50 -29.07 -34.46
C ASP A 360 40.55 -28.17 -35.13
N LYS A 361 41.26 -27.35 -34.39
CA LYS A 361 42.65 -26.98 -34.58
C LYS A 361 43.21 -26.29 -33.34
N GLY A 362 43.99 -27.03 -32.63
CA GLY A 362 44.93 -26.52 -31.61
C GLY A 362 46.03 -25.64 -32.20
N HIS A 363 46.59 -24.84 -31.37
CA HIS A 363 48.01 -24.50 -31.41
C HIS A 363 48.48 -24.16 -29.98
N ASP A 364 49.46 -24.99 -29.55
CA ASP A 364 50.40 -24.77 -28.49
C ASP A 364 51.27 -23.55 -28.82
N ASP A 365 51.70 -22.79 -27.83
CA ASP A 365 53.11 -22.63 -27.47
C ASP A 365 53.30 -21.69 -26.25
N LYS A 366 53.96 -22.25 -25.25
CA LYS A 366 55.12 -21.90 -24.46
C LYS A 366 55.44 -20.44 -24.11
N GLY A 367 55.63 -20.29 -22.79
CA GLY A 367 56.84 -19.70 -22.16
C GLY A 367 56.73 -18.18 -21.96
N ASP A 368 57.07 -17.58 -20.89
CA ASP A 368 58.31 -17.64 -20.13
C ASP A 368 58.20 -16.82 -18.83
N LYS A 369 59.06 -17.15 -17.92
CA LYS A 369 59.31 -16.60 -16.60
C LYS A 369 59.69 -15.12 -16.58
N GLY A 370 59.40 -14.44 -15.49
CA GLY A 370 60.02 -13.15 -15.16
C GLY A 370 59.59 -12.56 -13.84
N ASN A 371 60.14 -13.03 -12.78
CA ASN A 371 60.55 -12.47 -11.51
C ASN A 371 60.97 -10.99 -11.59
N HIS A 372 60.56 -10.10 -10.68
CA HIS A 372 61.34 -9.28 -9.75
C HIS A 372 60.56 -8.13 -9.11
N ASN A 373 60.55 -8.18 -7.80
CA ASN A 373 60.80 -7.13 -6.79
C ASN A 373 60.67 -5.64 -7.18
N ARG A 374 59.77 -4.96 -6.54
CA ARG A 374 60.04 -4.01 -5.44
C ARG A 374 58.74 -3.58 -4.77
#